data_4040cab4063044e3c682133b16d12d3b
#
_entry.id   4040cab4063044e3c682133b16d12d3b
#
_cell.length_a   1.000
_cell.length_b   1.000
_cell.length_c   1.000
_cell.angle_alpha   90.00
_cell.angle_beta   90.00
_cell.angle_gamma   90.00
#
_symmetry.space_group_name_H-M   'P 1'
#
loop_
_entity.id
_entity.type
_entity.pdbx_description
1 polymer ?
#
loop_
_entity_poly.entity_id
_entity_poly.type
_entity_poly.pdbx_seq_one_letter_code
_entity_poly.pdbx_strand_id
1 'polypeptide(L)'
;DWKKFTVGEVTVTDGNDELYYSSSTYETSWETVKNKCFEGSCGGYVRTRHAGNTTYIDWLKDYPNICTQEIRFGENLLDLTHQIKGEDVATVVIPLGARMSEVDENYQGTDTEERLTIAGVNDGRDCLEDEEAVALYGRIVKVVIHEDVTEESYLLSAGQRDLEESARLLSTITLNAIDLHLLNVDVEKIKLGDSIRVVSAPHGLDAYMQVSAMNIKLAQPQNSTITVGRSQKTLKEESDAG
;
A
#
# COMPACT_ATOMS: atom_id res chain seq x y z
N ASP A 1 28.01 11.36 -19.44
CA ASP A 1 27.20 11.26 -18.21
C ASP A 1 26.27 10.06 -18.34
N TRP A 2 26.55 8.99 -17.62
CA TRP A 2 25.81 7.72 -17.71
C TRP A 2 24.55 7.67 -16.83
N LYS A 3 24.38 8.65 -15.94
CA LYS A 3 23.18 8.75 -15.07
C LYS A 3 21.98 9.22 -15.87
N LYS A 4 21.07 8.32 -16.14
CA LYS A 4 19.80 8.60 -16.83
C LYS A 4 18.71 9.13 -15.91
N PHE A 5 18.87 9.04 -14.58
CA PHE A 5 17.88 9.36 -13.57
C PHE A 5 18.46 10.27 -12.50
N THR A 6 17.61 11.10 -11.94
CA THR A 6 17.92 11.97 -10.79
C THR A 6 16.97 11.57 -9.66
N VAL A 7 17.47 11.58 -8.43
CA VAL A 7 16.61 11.40 -7.25
C VAL A 7 15.64 12.57 -7.18
N GLY A 8 14.37 12.26 -7.06
CA GLY A 8 13.28 13.22 -6.94
C GLY A 8 12.86 13.41 -5.48
N GLU A 9 11.58 13.32 -5.24
CA GLU A 9 10.97 13.45 -3.92
C GLU A 9 11.09 12.12 -3.16
N VAL A 10 11.53 12.18 -1.89
CA VAL A 10 11.61 11.03 -0.98
C VAL A 10 10.87 11.39 0.30
N THR A 11 9.73 10.73 0.54
CA THR A 11 8.90 10.93 1.74
C THR A 11 8.81 9.69 2.61
N VAL A 12 9.43 8.57 2.19
CA VAL A 12 9.52 7.35 2.99
C VAL A 12 10.55 7.56 4.10
N THR A 13 10.17 7.24 5.32
CA THR A 13 11.01 7.24 6.51
C THR A 13 11.16 5.83 7.07
N ASP A 14 12.11 5.63 7.95
CA ASP A 14 12.27 4.38 8.71
C ASP A 14 11.26 4.27 9.87
N GLY A 15 11.36 3.20 10.65
CA GLY A 15 10.45 2.98 11.79
C GLY A 15 10.57 4.01 12.92
N ASN A 16 11.60 4.87 12.91
CA ASN A 16 11.81 5.96 13.87
C ASN A 16 11.46 7.34 13.28
N ASP A 17 10.81 7.36 12.12
CA ASP A 17 10.46 8.56 11.35
C ASP A 17 11.68 9.37 10.87
N GLU A 18 12.82 8.70 10.69
CA GLU A 18 14.04 9.26 10.13
C GLU A 18 14.19 8.86 8.65
N LEU A 19 15.15 9.49 7.96
CA LEU A 19 15.46 9.12 6.58
C LEU A 19 15.99 7.68 6.53
N TYR A 20 15.36 6.85 5.70
CA TYR A 20 15.77 5.47 5.51
C TYR A 20 17.14 5.38 4.81
N TYR A 21 18.07 4.71 5.47
CA TYR A 21 19.39 4.40 4.92
C TYR A 21 19.54 2.91 4.67
N SER A 22 20.00 2.55 3.49
CA SER A 22 20.29 1.16 3.15
C SER A 22 21.53 1.08 2.26
N SER A 23 22.25 -0.03 2.38
CA SER A 23 23.34 -0.39 1.48
C SER A 23 22.95 -1.56 0.60
N SER A 24 23.50 -1.62 -0.62
CA SER A 24 23.40 -2.79 -1.49
C SER A 24 24.79 -3.31 -1.81
N THR A 25 24.93 -4.63 -1.99
CA THR A 25 26.20 -5.28 -2.26
C THR A 25 26.11 -6.02 -3.58
N TYR A 26 26.72 -5.43 -4.63
CA TYR A 26 26.82 -6.02 -5.98
C TYR A 26 25.47 -6.37 -6.68
N GLU A 27 24.35 -5.87 -6.17
CA GLU A 27 23.05 -6.00 -6.82
C GLU A 27 22.92 -5.06 -8.02
N THR A 28 22.07 -5.41 -8.99
CA THR A 28 21.71 -4.45 -10.04
C THR A 28 20.88 -3.32 -9.45
N SER A 29 20.91 -2.13 -10.07
CA SER A 29 20.08 -0.99 -9.59
C SER A 29 18.61 -1.32 -9.51
N TRP A 30 18.09 -2.17 -10.41
CA TRP A 30 16.68 -2.59 -10.37
C TRP A 30 16.39 -3.56 -9.21
N GLU A 31 17.26 -4.52 -8.97
CA GLU A 31 17.14 -5.42 -7.82
C GLU A 31 17.19 -4.65 -6.51
N THR A 32 18.11 -3.69 -6.38
CA THR A 32 18.15 -2.82 -5.20
C THR A 32 16.83 -2.06 -5.00
N VAL A 33 16.28 -1.44 -6.06
CA VAL A 33 14.99 -0.74 -5.98
C VAL A 33 13.87 -1.71 -5.59
N LYS A 34 13.82 -2.89 -6.22
CA LYS A 34 12.82 -3.91 -5.91
C LYS A 34 12.89 -4.34 -4.45
N ASN A 35 14.06 -4.78 -4.00
CA ASN A 35 14.25 -5.35 -2.67
C ASN A 35 14.11 -4.30 -1.55
N LYS A 36 14.52 -3.05 -1.80
CA LYS A 36 14.51 -2.00 -0.77
C LYS A 36 13.25 -1.15 -0.77
N CYS A 37 12.71 -0.83 -1.95
CA CYS A 37 11.57 0.08 -2.05
C CYS A 37 10.21 -0.64 -2.14
N PHE A 38 10.17 -1.86 -2.70
CA PHE A 38 8.90 -2.60 -2.84
C PHE A 38 8.75 -3.72 -1.82
N GLU A 39 9.81 -4.51 -1.61
CA GLU A 39 9.80 -5.68 -0.73
C GLU A 39 10.41 -5.39 0.65
N GLY A 40 11.12 -4.27 0.80
CA GLY A 40 11.74 -3.87 2.06
C GLY A 40 10.75 -3.43 3.13
N SER A 41 11.23 -3.38 4.38
CA SER A 41 10.42 -3.09 5.57
C SER A 41 9.73 -1.70 5.57
N CYS A 42 10.28 -0.72 4.85
CA CYS A 42 9.69 0.62 4.76
C CYS A 42 8.58 0.75 3.72
N GLY A 43 8.54 -0.14 2.72
CA GLY A 43 7.55 -0.10 1.64
C GLY A 43 7.52 1.20 0.85
N GLY A 44 6.33 1.65 0.48
CA GLY A 44 6.10 2.89 -0.26
C GLY A 44 5.89 2.68 -1.76
N TYR A 45 5.82 3.79 -2.49
CA TYR A 45 5.56 3.82 -3.93
C TYR A 45 6.72 4.45 -4.68
N VAL A 46 7.17 3.81 -5.76
CA VAL A 46 8.17 4.38 -6.66
C VAL A 46 7.49 4.95 -7.89
N ARG A 47 7.72 6.22 -8.16
CA ARG A 47 7.17 6.95 -9.29
C ARG A 47 8.30 7.53 -10.15
N THR A 48 8.16 7.43 -11.46
CA THR A 48 9.01 8.16 -12.40
C THR A 48 8.26 9.36 -12.94
N ARG A 49 8.90 10.52 -13.01
CA ARG A 49 8.36 11.72 -13.65
C ARG A 49 9.39 12.41 -14.52
N HIS A 50 8.93 13.05 -15.57
CA HIS A 50 9.78 13.79 -16.49
C HIS A 50 9.54 15.29 -16.29
N ALA A 51 10.62 16.06 -16.15
CA ALA A 51 10.59 17.51 -16.14
C ALA A 51 11.68 18.03 -17.09
N GLY A 52 11.26 18.60 -18.22
CA GLY A 52 12.16 18.93 -19.31
C GLY A 52 12.90 17.70 -19.82
N ASN A 53 14.22 17.74 -19.80
CA ASN A 53 15.09 16.64 -20.27
C ASN A 53 15.57 15.71 -19.15
N THR A 54 15.03 15.86 -17.93
CA THR A 54 15.46 15.10 -16.75
C THR A 54 14.34 14.14 -16.31
N THR A 55 14.73 12.88 -16.05
CA THR A 55 13.85 11.88 -15.45
C THR A 55 14.17 11.77 -13.97
N TYR A 56 13.17 11.98 -13.16
CA TYR A 56 13.23 11.84 -11.70
C TYR A 56 12.64 10.52 -11.27
N ILE A 57 13.20 9.94 -10.21
CA ILE A 57 12.63 8.81 -9.47
C ILE A 57 12.26 9.34 -8.09
N ASP A 58 10.98 9.31 -7.78
CA ASP A 58 10.43 9.66 -6.47
C ASP A 58 10.14 8.37 -5.69
N TRP A 59 10.36 8.38 -4.38
CA TRP A 59 9.99 7.31 -3.46
C TRP A 59 9.07 7.88 -2.39
N LEU A 60 7.78 7.57 -2.49
CA LEU A 60 6.71 8.23 -1.75
C LEU A 60 6.07 7.25 -0.76
N LYS A 61 5.78 7.73 0.44
CA LYS A 61 5.00 6.98 1.44
C LYS A 61 3.56 6.79 0.96
N ASP A 62 2.96 7.83 0.39
CA ASP A 62 1.58 7.86 -0.09
C ASP A 62 1.45 8.59 -1.44
N TYR A 63 0.33 8.34 -2.12
CA TYR A 63 -0.11 9.14 -3.27
C TYR A 63 -1.21 10.13 -2.82
N PRO A 64 -0.87 11.40 -2.60
CA PRO A 64 -1.79 12.36 -1.99
C PRO A 64 -2.80 12.97 -2.97
N ASN A 65 -2.80 12.58 -4.25
CA ASN A 65 -3.66 13.23 -5.25
C ASN A 65 -5.09 12.70 -5.19
N ILE A 66 -6.04 13.61 -5.01
CA ILE A 66 -7.48 13.33 -5.09
C ILE A 66 -7.96 13.78 -6.46
N CYS A 67 -8.43 12.84 -7.28
CA CYS A 67 -8.99 13.13 -8.59
C CYS A 67 -10.38 13.77 -8.43
N THR A 68 -10.62 14.87 -9.13
CA THR A 68 -11.90 15.58 -9.10
C THR A 68 -12.98 14.89 -9.94
N GLN A 69 -12.58 14.01 -10.88
CA GLN A 69 -13.51 13.17 -11.60
C GLN A 69 -14.03 12.07 -10.66
N GLU A 70 -15.36 11.85 -10.67
CA GLU A 70 -15.99 10.78 -9.88
C GLU A 70 -16.36 9.61 -10.79
N ILE A 71 -16.45 8.41 -10.21
CA ILE A 71 -17.03 7.23 -10.86
C ILE A 71 -18.45 7.04 -10.32
N ARG A 72 -19.47 7.17 -11.18
CA ARG A 72 -20.88 7.12 -10.79
C ARG A 72 -21.64 6.05 -11.55
N PHE A 73 -22.46 5.28 -10.82
CA PHE A 73 -23.41 4.35 -11.40
C PHE A 73 -24.45 5.12 -12.25
N GLY A 74 -24.68 4.66 -13.47
CA GLY A 74 -25.61 5.29 -14.41
C GLY A 74 -24.98 6.43 -15.24
N GLU A 75 -23.73 6.80 -14.99
CA GLU A 75 -22.97 7.80 -15.78
C GLU A 75 -21.78 7.14 -16.48
N ASN A 76 -20.71 6.88 -15.76
CA ASN A 76 -19.46 6.33 -16.31
C ASN A 76 -19.04 5.00 -15.65
N LEU A 77 -19.76 4.50 -14.63
CA LEU A 77 -19.59 3.16 -14.10
C LEU A 77 -20.45 2.18 -14.91
N LEU A 78 -19.80 1.25 -15.60
CA LEU A 78 -20.46 0.24 -16.43
C LEU A 78 -20.75 -1.04 -15.70
N ASP A 79 -19.80 -1.49 -14.87
CA ASP A 79 -19.88 -2.73 -14.12
C ASP A 79 -19.04 -2.63 -12.85
N LEU A 80 -19.43 -3.38 -11.82
CA LEU A 80 -18.75 -3.43 -10.54
C LEU A 80 -18.64 -4.89 -10.09
N THR A 81 -17.43 -5.35 -9.90
CA THR A 81 -17.14 -6.68 -9.39
C THR A 81 -16.34 -6.58 -8.10
N HIS A 82 -16.88 -7.13 -7.03
CA HIS A 82 -16.17 -7.28 -5.76
C HIS A 82 -15.69 -8.73 -5.64
N GLN A 83 -14.38 -8.93 -5.71
CA GLN A 83 -13.76 -10.25 -5.54
C GLN A 83 -12.88 -10.24 -4.29
N ILE A 84 -13.21 -11.08 -3.33
CA ILE A 84 -12.40 -11.34 -2.14
C ILE A 84 -11.65 -12.65 -2.38
N LYS A 85 -10.31 -12.58 -2.45
CA LYS A 85 -9.46 -13.76 -2.43
C LYS A 85 -9.17 -14.11 -0.97
N GLY A 86 -9.84 -15.13 -0.45
CA GLY A 86 -9.78 -15.48 0.98
C GLY A 86 -8.40 -15.95 1.49
N GLU A 87 -7.50 -16.40 0.59
CA GLU A 87 -6.20 -16.94 0.99
C GLU A 87 -5.18 -15.88 1.44
N ASP A 88 -5.31 -14.64 0.96
CA ASP A 88 -4.38 -13.55 1.26
C ASP A 88 -4.89 -12.57 2.32
N VAL A 89 -6.09 -12.83 2.81
CA VAL A 89 -6.80 -11.92 3.73
C VAL A 89 -6.40 -12.18 5.18
N ALA A 90 -6.09 -11.12 5.91
CA ALA A 90 -5.95 -11.15 7.36
C ALA A 90 -6.61 -9.92 7.99
N THR A 91 -7.22 -10.10 9.14
CA THR A 91 -7.71 -9.03 10.01
C THR A 91 -6.82 -8.85 11.23
N VAL A 92 -5.90 -9.80 11.43
CA VAL A 92 -4.88 -9.79 12.48
C VAL A 92 -3.56 -10.28 11.88
N VAL A 93 -2.49 -9.54 12.09
CA VAL A 93 -1.13 -9.91 11.66
C VAL A 93 -0.23 -10.10 12.87
N ILE A 94 0.53 -11.18 12.88
CA ILE A 94 1.61 -11.44 13.83
C ILE A 94 2.92 -11.33 13.06
N PRO A 95 3.61 -10.16 13.11
CA PRO A 95 4.90 -10.02 12.45
C PRO A 95 5.99 -10.67 13.31
N LEU A 96 6.84 -11.46 12.68
CA LEU A 96 8.00 -12.08 13.30
C LEU A 96 9.26 -11.63 12.56
N GLY A 97 10.25 -11.15 13.31
CA GLY A 97 11.53 -10.69 12.76
C GLY A 97 12.58 -11.81 12.61
N ALA A 98 13.83 -11.40 12.58
CA ALA A 98 14.99 -12.28 12.58
C ALA A 98 14.99 -13.21 13.81
N ARG A 99 15.78 -14.26 13.77
CA ARG A 99 15.95 -15.17 14.92
C ARG A 99 16.66 -14.42 16.05
N MET A 100 16.27 -14.69 17.29
CA MET A 100 16.86 -14.02 18.47
C MET A 100 18.36 -14.23 18.57
N SER A 101 18.90 -15.36 18.11
CA SER A 101 20.34 -15.60 18.02
C SER A 101 21.09 -14.68 17.03
N GLU A 102 20.38 -14.05 16.11
CA GLU A 102 20.92 -13.09 15.13
C GLU A 102 20.75 -11.64 15.61
N VAL A 103 19.79 -11.40 16.50
CA VAL A 103 19.48 -10.09 17.09
C VAL A 103 20.37 -9.79 18.29
N ASP A 104 20.59 -10.78 19.16
CA ASP A 104 21.40 -10.66 20.39
C ASP A 104 22.50 -11.72 20.41
N GLU A 105 23.75 -11.29 20.30
CA GLU A 105 24.95 -12.16 20.38
C GLU A 105 25.09 -12.90 21.73
N ASN A 106 24.44 -12.42 22.79
CA ASN A 106 24.44 -13.01 24.12
C ASN A 106 23.19 -13.85 24.40
N TYR A 107 22.35 -14.07 23.41
CA TYR A 107 21.13 -14.86 23.58
C TYR A 107 21.43 -16.28 24.05
N GLN A 108 20.94 -16.62 25.25
CA GLN A 108 21.14 -17.91 25.91
C GLN A 108 19.90 -18.81 25.84
N GLY A 109 18.92 -18.47 25.02
CA GLY A 109 17.72 -19.27 24.80
C GLY A 109 18.06 -20.65 24.23
N THR A 110 17.25 -21.64 24.58
CA THR A 110 17.38 -23.02 24.06
C THR A 110 16.61 -23.24 22.78
N ASP A 111 15.70 -22.32 22.43
CA ASP A 111 14.88 -22.40 21.22
C ASP A 111 15.56 -21.60 20.10
N THR A 112 16.16 -22.32 19.17
CA THR A 112 16.81 -21.73 17.99
C THR A 112 15.82 -21.14 16.98
N GLU A 113 14.53 -21.37 17.15
CA GLU A 113 13.45 -20.85 16.30
C GLU A 113 12.77 -19.62 16.90
N GLU A 114 13.15 -19.21 18.12
CA GLU A 114 12.63 -17.99 18.74
C GLU A 114 13.00 -16.76 17.88
N ARG A 115 11.98 -15.97 17.59
CA ARG A 115 12.08 -14.81 16.71
C ARG A 115 11.75 -13.52 17.43
N LEU A 116 12.31 -12.42 16.92
CA LEU A 116 11.97 -11.08 17.33
C LEU A 116 10.46 -10.85 17.13
N THR A 117 9.81 -10.28 18.15
CA THR A 117 8.39 -9.88 18.13
C THR A 117 8.26 -8.37 18.32
N ILE A 118 7.05 -7.84 18.15
CA ILE A 118 6.77 -6.42 18.39
C ILE A 118 6.33 -6.12 19.83
N ALA A 119 6.33 -7.10 20.72
CA ALA A 119 5.75 -6.97 22.06
C ALA A 119 6.38 -5.83 22.87
N GLY A 120 7.69 -5.57 22.73
CA GLY A 120 8.39 -4.53 23.48
C GLY A 120 7.95 -3.11 23.10
N VAL A 121 7.44 -2.89 21.89
CA VAL A 121 7.03 -1.58 21.34
C VAL A 121 5.52 -1.50 21.06
N ASN A 122 4.75 -2.52 21.42
CA ASN A 122 3.32 -2.64 21.15
C ASN A 122 2.50 -3.05 22.39
N ASP A 123 2.75 -2.40 23.53
CA ASP A 123 2.05 -2.62 24.80
C ASP A 123 1.98 -4.10 25.25
N GLY A 124 3.04 -4.86 24.97
CA GLY A 124 3.14 -6.27 25.30
C GLY A 124 2.37 -7.21 24.38
N ARG A 125 1.79 -6.71 23.28
CA ARG A 125 1.09 -7.53 22.28
C ARG A 125 2.03 -7.88 21.14
N ASP A 126 2.01 -9.12 20.71
CA ASP A 126 2.76 -9.65 19.56
C ASP A 126 2.02 -9.53 18.22
N CYS A 127 0.82 -8.98 18.21
CA CYS A 127 -0.05 -8.88 17.03
C CYS A 127 -0.60 -7.47 16.82
N LEU A 128 -0.94 -7.20 15.58
CA LEU A 128 -1.66 -6.01 15.11
C LEU A 128 -3.05 -6.43 14.62
N GLU A 129 -4.06 -5.62 14.87
CA GLU A 129 -5.46 -5.93 14.59
C GLU A 129 -6.17 -4.75 13.94
N ASP A 130 -6.92 -5.00 12.85
CA ASP A 130 -7.86 -4.05 12.25
C ASP A 130 -9.24 -4.31 12.85
N GLU A 131 -9.63 -3.50 13.84
CA GLU A 131 -10.89 -3.67 14.58
C GLU A 131 -12.12 -3.60 13.68
N GLU A 132 -12.11 -2.76 12.64
CA GLU A 132 -13.22 -2.64 11.67
C GLU A 132 -13.33 -3.89 10.81
N ALA A 133 -12.20 -4.38 10.31
CA ALA A 133 -12.15 -5.61 9.53
C ALA A 133 -12.54 -6.83 10.38
N VAL A 134 -12.12 -6.90 11.64
CA VAL A 134 -12.53 -7.97 12.59
C VAL A 134 -14.02 -7.93 12.85
N ALA A 135 -14.62 -6.75 13.00
CA ALA A 135 -16.07 -6.63 13.21
C ALA A 135 -16.89 -7.11 12.00
N LEU A 136 -16.36 -6.93 10.78
CA LEU A 136 -17.05 -7.31 9.54
C LEU A 136 -16.80 -8.78 9.14
N TYR A 137 -15.59 -9.26 9.28
CA TYR A 137 -15.13 -10.54 8.70
C TYR A 137 -14.72 -11.57 9.75
N GLY A 138 -14.69 -11.18 11.03
CA GLY A 138 -14.16 -12.00 12.11
C GLY A 138 -12.64 -11.94 12.19
N ARG A 139 -12.09 -12.67 13.16
CA ARG A 139 -10.64 -12.69 13.43
C ARG A 139 -9.93 -13.70 12.52
N ILE A 140 -9.25 -13.22 11.51
CA ILE A 140 -8.45 -14.01 10.55
C ILE A 140 -6.98 -13.69 10.81
N VAL A 141 -6.25 -14.65 11.39
CA VAL A 141 -4.85 -14.45 11.81
C VAL A 141 -3.89 -14.89 10.72
N LYS A 142 -2.90 -14.06 10.42
CA LYS A 142 -1.78 -14.36 9.51
C LYS A 142 -0.46 -14.10 10.23
N VAL A 143 0.47 -15.05 10.15
CA VAL A 143 1.85 -14.85 10.60
C VAL A 143 2.69 -14.45 9.39
N VAL A 144 3.45 -13.36 9.51
CA VAL A 144 4.36 -12.87 8.48
C VAL A 144 5.77 -12.82 9.04
N ILE A 145 6.72 -13.40 8.31
CA ILE A 145 8.11 -13.50 8.75
C ILE A 145 8.95 -12.51 7.93
N HIS A 146 9.64 -11.60 8.64
CA HIS A 146 10.58 -10.63 8.10
C HIS A 146 12.01 -10.99 8.58
N GLU A 147 12.65 -11.93 7.91
CA GLU A 147 13.93 -12.53 8.36
C GLU A 147 15.08 -11.53 8.46
N ASP A 148 15.02 -10.43 7.74
CA ASP A 148 16.03 -9.36 7.70
C ASP A 148 15.81 -8.24 8.74
N VAL A 149 14.70 -8.28 9.49
CA VAL A 149 14.35 -7.25 10.47
C VAL A 149 14.82 -7.65 11.88
N THR A 150 15.77 -6.88 12.41
CA THR A 150 16.44 -7.11 13.70
C THR A 150 16.02 -6.12 14.80
N GLU A 151 15.16 -5.14 14.48
CA GLU A 151 14.69 -4.13 15.42
C GLU A 151 13.16 -4.12 15.53
N GLU A 152 12.64 -4.05 16.78
CA GLU A 152 11.19 -4.09 17.04
C GLU A 152 10.41 -2.97 16.39
N SER A 153 10.96 -1.75 16.32
CA SER A 153 10.33 -0.59 15.70
C SER A 153 10.14 -0.77 14.19
N TYR A 154 11.13 -1.35 13.52
CA TYR A 154 11.04 -1.68 12.09
C TYR A 154 10.07 -2.83 11.85
N LEU A 155 10.06 -3.82 12.74
CA LEU A 155 9.13 -4.93 12.67
C LEU A 155 7.68 -4.47 12.85
N LEU A 156 7.44 -3.53 13.78
CA LEU A 156 6.13 -2.91 13.97
C LEU A 156 5.65 -2.21 12.68
N SER A 157 6.53 -1.41 12.07
CA SER A 157 6.20 -0.71 10.81
C SER A 157 5.93 -1.68 9.64
N ALA A 158 6.70 -2.77 9.56
CA ALA A 158 6.48 -3.83 8.57
C ALA A 158 5.13 -4.52 8.79
N GLY A 159 4.81 -4.90 10.04
CA GLY A 159 3.55 -5.54 10.39
C GLY A 159 2.32 -4.65 10.16
N GLN A 160 2.43 -3.34 10.43
CA GLN A 160 1.38 -2.37 10.09
C GLN A 160 1.10 -2.34 8.59
N ARG A 161 2.15 -2.33 7.77
CA ARG A 161 2.02 -2.39 6.32
C ARG A 161 1.38 -3.70 5.86
N ASP A 162 1.75 -4.84 6.42
CA ASP A 162 1.15 -6.14 6.08
C ASP A 162 -0.34 -6.18 6.43
N LEU A 163 -0.72 -5.57 7.56
CA LEU A 163 -2.11 -5.44 7.96
C LEU A 163 -2.89 -4.53 7.01
N GLU A 164 -2.33 -3.38 6.65
CA GLU A 164 -2.91 -2.44 5.67
C GLU A 164 -3.08 -3.09 4.30
N GLU A 165 -2.08 -3.85 3.83
CA GLU A 165 -2.15 -4.57 2.57
C GLU A 165 -3.26 -5.63 2.60
N SER A 166 -3.35 -6.41 3.69
CA SER A 166 -4.42 -7.41 3.88
C SER A 166 -5.81 -6.76 3.91
N ALA A 167 -5.95 -5.63 4.61
CA ALA A 167 -7.19 -4.87 4.64
C ALA A 167 -7.54 -4.27 3.27
N ARG A 168 -6.52 -3.83 2.50
CA ARG A 168 -6.69 -3.36 1.13
C ARG A 168 -7.21 -4.47 0.21
N LEU A 169 -6.71 -5.70 0.35
CA LEU A 169 -7.18 -6.86 -0.42
C LEU A 169 -8.65 -7.18 -0.11
N LEU A 170 -9.07 -7.06 1.14
CA LEU A 170 -10.48 -7.25 1.56
C LEU A 170 -11.44 -6.27 0.89
N SER A 171 -10.99 -5.05 0.63
CA SER A 171 -11.80 -3.96 0.09
C SER A 171 -11.55 -3.66 -1.40
N THR A 172 -10.80 -4.52 -2.10
CA THR A 172 -10.50 -4.29 -3.51
C THR A 172 -11.72 -4.55 -4.39
N ILE A 173 -12.11 -3.53 -5.14
CA ILE A 173 -13.21 -3.57 -6.09
C ILE A 173 -12.67 -3.34 -7.50
N THR A 174 -13.03 -4.21 -8.43
CA THR A 174 -12.73 -4.01 -9.83
C THR A 174 -13.92 -3.35 -10.52
N LEU A 175 -13.68 -2.21 -11.14
CA LEU A 175 -14.68 -1.44 -11.87
C LEU A 175 -14.41 -1.52 -13.36
N ASN A 176 -15.46 -1.67 -14.16
CA ASN A 176 -15.46 -1.28 -15.55
C ASN A 176 -16.04 0.13 -15.62
N ALA A 177 -15.15 1.10 -15.78
CA ALA A 177 -15.55 2.50 -15.84
C ALA A 177 -14.91 3.20 -17.04
N ILE A 178 -15.59 4.23 -17.52
CA ILE A 178 -15.09 5.10 -18.59
C ILE A 178 -14.43 6.31 -17.93
N ASP A 179 -13.15 6.53 -18.24
CA ASP A 179 -12.52 7.81 -17.97
C ASP A 179 -13.06 8.84 -18.99
N LEU A 180 -13.89 9.75 -18.52
CA LEU A 180 -14.55 10.76 -19.36
C LEU A 180 -13.54 11.68 -20.07
N HIS A 181 -12.34 11.85 -19.49
CA HIS A 181 -11.26 12.59 -20.15
C HIS A 181 -10.86 11.95 -21.50
N LEU A 182 -10.89 10.63 -21.61
CA LEU A 182 -10.60 9.91 -22.86
C LEU A 182 -11.66 10.11 -23.94
N LEU A 183 -12.83 10.61 -23.56
CA LEU A 183 -13.93 10.98 -24.47
C LEU A 183 -13.95 12.49 -24.80
N ASN A 184 -12.86 13.21 -24.53
CA ASN A 184 -12.73 14.66 -24.71
C ASN A 184 -13.71 15.49 -23.85
N VAL A 185 -14.19 14.94 -22.75
CA VAL A 185 -14.90 15.71 -21.72
C VAL A 185 -13.86 16.50 -20.92
N ASP A 186 -14.13 17.77 -20.65
CA ASP A 186 -13.24 18.65 -19.90
C ASP A 186 -13.29 18.32 -18.39
N VAL A 187 -12.68 17.21 -18.03
CA VAL A 187 -12.53 16.71 -16.65
C VAL A 187 -11.10 16.26 -16.43
N GLU A 188 -10.69 16.18 -15.18
CA GLU A 188 -9.38 15.67 -14.82
C GLU A 188 -9.22 14.21 -15.25
N LYS A 189 -8.04 13.88 -15.82
CA LYS A 189 -7.69 12.51 -16.19
C LYS A 189 -7.43 11.67 -14.93
N ILE A 190 -8.05 10.49 -14.85
CA ILE A 190 -7.77 9.50 -13.81
C ILE A 190 -6.36 8.93 -14.00
N LYS A 191 -5.59 8.86 -12.91
CA LYS A 191 -4.23 8.32 -12.89
C LYS A 191 -4.11 7.20 -11.88
N LEU A 192 -3.14 6.33 -12.11
CA LEU A 192 -2.76 5.30 -11.14
C LEU A 192 -2.29 5.97 -9.84
N GLY A 193 -2.78 5.49 -8.70
CA GLY A 193 -2.49 6.04 -7.39
C GLY A 193 -3.46 7.15 -6.93
N ASP A 194 -4.24 7.76 -7.83
CA ASP A 194 -5.22 8.78 -7.44
C ASP A 194 -6.28 8.19 -6.49
N SER A 195 -6.70 8.99 -5.52
CA SER A 195 -7.91 8.74 -4.76
C SER A 195 -9.10 9.28 -5.54
N ILE A 196 -10.09 8.43 -5.82
CA ILE A 196 -11.27 8.78 -6.61
C ILE A 196 -12.55 8.42 -5.86
N ARG A 197 -13.55 9.31 -5.89
CA ARG A 197 -14.84 9.02 -5.30
C ARG A 197 -15.64 8.08 -6.20
N VAL A 198 -16.08 6.97 -5.63
CA VAL A 198 -16.93 5.97 -6.29
C VAL A 198 -18.32 6.00 -5.65
N VAL A 199 -19.32 6.29 -6.47
CA VAL A 199 -20.71 6.42 -6.01
C VAL A 199 -21.60 5.43 -6.75
N SER A 200 -22.16 4.49 -6.01
CA SER A 200 -23.12 3.50 -6.54
C SER A 200 -24.19 3.20 -5.51
N ALA A 201 -25.31 3.94 -5.58
CA ALA A 201 -26.44 3.76 -4.67
C ALA A 201 -27.00 2.32 -4.67
N PRO A 202 -27.13 1.61 -5.83
CA PRO A 202 -27.60 0.23 -5.83
C PRO A 202 -26.71 -0.76 -5.06
N HIS A 203 -25.42 -0.42 -4.90
CA HIS A 203 -24.44 -1.25 -4.20
C HIS A 203 -24.11 -0.71 -2.80
N GLY A 204 -24.79 0.35 -2.35
CA GLY A 204 -24.53 0.99 -1.06
C GLY A 204 -23.13 1.63 -0.96
N LEU A 205 -22.53 2.01 -2.09
CA LEU A 205 -21.17 2.50 -2.16
C LEU A 205 -21.13 4.01 -2.38
N ASP A 206 -20.49 4.73 -1.48
CA ASP A 206 -20.14 6.15 -1.61
C ASP A 206 -18.84 6.37 -0.79
N ALA A 207 -17.71 6.18 -1.43
CA ALA A 207 -16.43 6.24 -0.76
C ALA A 207 -15.32 6.72 -1.69
N TYR A 208 -14.26 7.29 -1.12
CA TYR A 208 -13.02 7.52 -1.81
C TYR A 208 -12.20 6.24 -1.82
N MET A 209 -11.73 5.84 -3.00
CA MET A 209 -10.94 4.64 -3.20
C MET A 209 -9.70 4.94 -4.03
N GLN A 210 -8.58 4.30 -3.70
CA GLN A 210 -7.34 4.48 -4.44
C GLN A 210 -7.35 3.64 -5.73
N VAL A 211 -6.95 4.23 -6.83
CA VAL A 211 -6.76 3.55 -8.11
C VAL A 211 -5.48 2.72 -8.06
N SER A 212 -5.62 1.41 -7.92
CA SER A 212 -4.51 0.46 -7.78
C SER A 212 -4.04 -0.14 -9.11
N ALA A 213 -4.94 -0.26 -10.09
CA ALA A 213 -4.59 -0.71 -11.43
C ALA A 213 -5.51 -0.11 -12.50
N MET A 214 -4.98 0.03 -13.71
CA MET A 214 -5.73 0.52 -14.86
C MET A 214 -5.37 -0.28 -16.11
N ASN A 215 -6.38 -0.73 -16.83
CA ASN A 215 -6.21 -1.32 -18.16
C ASN A 215 -6.95 -0.47 -19.19
N ILE A 216 -6.21 0.37 -19.93
CA ILE A 216 -6.77 1.32 -20.86
C ILE A 216 -6.75 0.75 -22.26
N LYS A 217 -7.91 0.56 -22.86
CA LYS A 217 -8.08 0.12 -24.25
C LYS A 217 -8.25 1.32 -25.16
N LEU A 218 -7.16 1.78 -25.76
CA LEU A 218 -7.13 3.01 -26.58
C LEU A 218 -8.10 3.00 -27.77
N ALA A 219 -8.32 1.82 -28.38
CA ALA A 219 -9.24 1.67 -29.50
C ALA A 219 -10.72 1.61 -29.07
N GLN A 220 -10.98 1.26 -27.80
CA GLN A 220 -12.33 1.11 -27.24
C GLN A 220 -12.32 1.55 -25.76
N PRO A 221 -12.26 2.86 -25.49
CA PRO A 221 -12.13 3.39 -24.12
C PRO A 221 -13.23 2.91 -23.17
N GLN A 222 -14.44 2.66 -23.68
CA GLN A 222 -15.59 2.12 -22.94
C GLN A 222 -15.35 0.71 -22.37
N ASN A 223 -14.34 -0.01 -22.86
CA ASN A 223 -13.96 -1.34 -22.37
C ASN A 223 -12.74 -1.28 -21.46
N SER A 224 -12.37 -0.10 -20.99
CA SER A 224 -11.28 0.08 -20.01
C SER A 224 -11.73 -0.39 -18.64
N THR A 225 -10.78 -0.93 -17.87
CA THR A 225 -11.03 -1.42 -16.52
C THR A 225 -10.17 -0.63 -15.54
N ILE A 226 -10.78 -0.18 -14.46
CA ILE A 226 -10.12 0.50 -13.34
C ILE A 226 -10.32 -0.36 -12.11
N THR A 227 -9.23 -0.71 -11.45
CA THR A 227 -9.27 -1.40 -10.15
C THR A 227 -9.05 -0.38 -9.05
N VAL A 228 -9.94 -0.35 -8.09
CA VAL A 228 -9.84 0.54 -6.92
C VAL A 228 -9.75 -0.29 -5.64
N GLY A 229 -9.04 0.23 -4.65
CA GLY A 229 -8.87 -0.41 -3.35
C GLY A 229 -9.59 0.31 -2.22
N ARG A 230 -9.21 0.00 -0.98
CA ARG A 230 -9.79 0.56 0.26
C ARG A 230 -9.91 2.08 0.19
N SER A 231 -11.01 2.59 0.75
CA SER A 231 -11.25 4.01 0.96
C SER A 231 -10.13 4.63 1.81
N GLN A 232 -9.56 5.74 1.35
CA GLN A 232 -8.76 6.58 2.23
C GLN A 232 -9.70 7.28 3.22
N LYS A 233 -9.26 7.46 4.47
CA LYS A 233 -9.99 8.27 5.46
C LYS A 233 -10.29 9.64 4.86
N THR A 234 -11.52 10.07 4.94
CA THR A 234 -11.87 11.43 4.49
C THR A 234 -11.29 12.44 5.49
N LEU A 235 -10.88 13.62 5.01
CA LEU A 235 -10.42 14.74 5.86
C LEU A 235 -11.41 15.10 7.00
N LYS A 236 -12.64 14.62 6.91
CA LYS A 236 -13.68 14.78 7.92
C LYS A 236 -13.52 13.84 9.12
N GLU A 237 -12.98 12.65 8.91
CA GLU A 237 -12.72 11.67 9.97
C GLU A 237 -11.46 12.02 10.79
N GLU A 238 -10.50 12.76 10.20
CA GLU A 238 -9.36 13.31 10.93
C GLU A 238 -9.75 14.52 11.81
N SER A 239 -10.77 15.28 11.45
CA SER A 239 -11.20 16.45 12.24
C SER A 239 -12.07 16.09 13.45
N ASP A 240 -12.69 14.90 13.46
CA ASP A 240 -13.53 14.42 14.57
C ASP A 240 -12.75 13.59 15.60
N ALA A 241 -11.45 13.33 15.35
CA ALA A 241 -10.55 12.57 16.23
C ALA A 241 -9.55 13.49 17.01
N GLY A 242 -9.72 14.83 16.96
CA GLY A 242 -8.91 15.84 17.63
C GLY A 242 -9.56 16.40 18.90
#